data_67f3b2a541d2d6deb2bd3f39f2394ec1
#
_entry.id   67f3b2a541d2d6deb2bd3f39f2394ec1
#
_cell.length_a   1.000
_cell.length_b   1.000
_cell.length_c   1.000
_cell.angle_alpha   90.00
_cell.angle_beta   90.00
_cell.angle_gamma   90.00
#
_symmetry.space_group_name_H-M   'P 1'
#
loop_
_entity.id
_entity.type
_entity.pdbx_description
1 polymer ?
#
loop_
_entity_poly.entity_id
_entity_poly.type
_entity_poly.pdbx_seq_one_letter_code
_entity_poly.pdbx_strand_id
1 'polypeptide(L)'
;MSADLWIKLPACETCGRGEDADTELNITYNLSRMLREAGFNGWDWCRDKPAPQVGTHMLDVLDGMAADPDRWRAMNPPNGWGDYDRCLQGRMRRFAEECVTAESGVIEAWL
;
A
#
# COMPACT_ATOMS: atom_id res chain seq x y z
N MET A 1 -15.55 4.62 -2.37
CA MET A 1 -14.47 5.37 -1.69
C MET A 1 -13.20 4.55 -1.67
N SER A 2 -12.06 5.20 -1.68
CA SER A 2 -10.77 4.52 -1.78
C SER A 2 -9.69 5.31 -1.04
N ALA A 3 -8.60 4.61 -0.71
CA ALA A 3 -7.37 5.22 -0.22
C ALA A 3 -6.42 5.43 -1.38
N ASP A 4 -5.88 6.63 -1.49
CA ASP A 4 -4.86 6.97 -2.47
C ASP A 4 -3.55 7.25 -1.75
N LEU A 5 -2.50 6.52 -2.10
CA LEU A 5 -1.17 6.68 -1.51
C LEU A 5 -0.14 6.86 -2.61
N TRP A 6 0.86 7.66 -2.36
CA TRP A 6 2.01 7.80 -3.24
C TRP A 6 3.28 8.10 -2.43
N ILE A 7 4.41 7.92 -3.09
CA ILE A 7 5.71 8.13 -2.49
C ILE A 7 6.21 9.52 -2.90
N LYS A 8 6.37 10.40 -1.92
CA LYS A 8 6.93 11.72 -2.16
C LYS A 8 8.44 11.67 -1.94
N LEU A 9 9.19 12.03 -2.97
CA LEU A 9 10.64 12.08 -2.92
C LEU A 9 11.10 13.48 -2.50
N PRO A 10 12.30 13.60 -1.90
CA PRO A 10 12.84 14.90 -1.52
C PRO A 10 13.09 15.77 -2.76
N ALA A 11 13.11 17.09 -2.55
CA ALA A 11 13.41 18.03 -3.62
C ALA A 11 14.80 17.75 -4.22
N CYS A 12 14.90 17.86 -5.54
CA CYS A 12 16.17 17.73 -6.23
C CYS A 12 17.10 18.88 -5.85
N GLU A 13 18.30 18.58 -5.40
CA GLU A 13 19.29 19.60 -5.01
C GLU A 13 19.70 20.50 -6.19
N THR A 14 19.66 19.95 -7.41
CA THR A 14 20.08 20.65 -8.62
C THR A 14 18.99 21.57 -9.17
N CYS A 15 17.73 21.15 -9.16
CA CYS A 15 16.64 21.91 -9.77
C CYS A 15 15.64 22.47 -8.75
N GLY A 16 15.75 22.09 -7.48
CA GLY A 16 14.86 22.56 -6.41
C GLY A 16 13.44 22.01 -6.47
N ARG A 17 13.15 21.06 -7.35
CA ARG A 17 11.83 20.46 -7.47
C ARG A 17 11.71 19.23 -6.58
N GLY A 18 10.58 19.12 -5.91
CA GLY A 18 10.15 17.86 -5.32
C GLY A 18 9.59 16.96 -6.41
N GLU A 19 9.90 15.68 -6.36
CA GLU A 19 9.37 14.70 -7.30
C GLU A 19 8.61 13.64 -6.52
N ASP A 20 7.51 13.17 -7.13
CA ASP A 20 6.80 11.99 -6.65
C ASP A 20 7.31 10.79 -7.44
N ALA A 21 7.40 9.63 -6.79
CA ALA A 21 7.66 8.40 -7.52
C ALA A 21 6.50 8.09 -8.46
N ASP A 22 6.79 7.45 -9.60
CA ASP A 22 5.78 7.14 -10.61
C ASP A 22 4.69 6.20 -10.10
N THR A 23 4.97 5.42 -9.05
CA THR A 23 4.04 4.44 -8.52
C THR A 23 3.07 5.07 -7.55
N GLU A 24 1.80 4.85 -7.81
CA GLU A 24 0.69 5.31 -7.00
C GLU A 24 -0.18 4.10 -6.63
N LEU A 25 -0.72 4.10 -5.42
CA LEU A 25 -1.63 3.05 -4.98
C LEU A 25 -3.02 3.62 -4.75
N ASN A 26 -4.01 3.01 -5.41
CA ASN A 26 -5.41 3.26 -5.15
C ASN A 26 -6.07 1.95 -4.74
N ILE A 27 -6.59 1.90 -3.51
CA ILE A 27 -7.24 0.70 -2.97
C ILE A 27 -8.63 1.07 -2.46
N THR A 28 -9.64 0.30 -2.88
CA THR A 28 -11.00 0.46 -2.38
C THR A 28 -11.10 0.13 -0.88
N TYR A 29 -11.87 0.93 -0.14
CA TYR A 29 -12.13 0.66 1.29
C TYR A 29 -12.86 -0.67 1.53
N ASN A 30 -13.43 -1.29 0.50
CA ASN A 30 -14.06 -2.60 0.62
C ASN A 30 -13.09 -3.70 1.07
N LEU A 31 -11.79 -3.47 0.93
CA LEU A 31 -10.75 -4.40 1.37
C LEU A 31 -10.18 -4.09 2.76
N SER A 32 -10.63 -3.01 3.40
CA SER A 32 -10.08 -2.57 4.68
C SER A 32 -10.28 -3.58 5.80
N ARG A 33 -11.44 -4.24 5.84
CA ARG A 33 -11.72 -5.29 6.84
C ARG A 33 -10.76 -6.46 6.69
N MET A 34 -10.54 -6.92 5.46
CA MET A 34 -9.60 -8.00 5.16
C MET A 34 -8.19 -7.65 5.63
N LEU A 35 -7.72 -6.46 5.28
CA LEU A 35 -6.40 -5.99 5.68
C LEU A 35 -6.26 -5.86 7.20
N ARG A 36 -7.29 -5.37 7.88
CA ARG A 36 -7.29 -5.23 9.33
C ARG A 36 -7.16 -6.59 10.00
N GLU A 37 -7.90 -7.59 9.54
CA GLU A 37 -7.80 -8.96 10.05
C GLU A 37 -6.42 -9.58 9.81
N ALA A 38 -5.75 -9.17 8.74
CA ALA A 38 -4.40 -9.63 8.42
C ALA A 38 -3.31 -8.91 9.22
N GLY A 39 -3.66 -7.92 10.03
CA GLY A 39 -2.71 -7.19 10.87
C GLY A 39 -2.20 -5.88 10.30
N PHE A 40 -2.81 -5.36 9.24
CA PHE A 40 -2.44 -4.07 8.68
C PHE A 40 -2.81 -2.94 9.63
N ASN A 41 -1.86 -2.03 9.87
CA ASN A 41 -2.04 -0.92 10.81
C ASN A 41 -3.00 0.17 10.32
N GLY A 42 -3.39 0.13 9.07
CA GLY A 42 -4.33 1.08 8.48
C GLY A 42 -3.68 2.13 7.60
N TRP A 43 -4.49 2.77 6.76
CA TRP A 43 -4.00 3.76 5.80
C TRP A 43 -3.53 5.04 6.49
N ASP A 44 -4.21 5.46 7.57
CA ASP A 44 -3.82 6.62 8.37
C ASP A 44 -2.43 6.45 8.97
N TRP A 45 -2.10 5.23 9.40
CA TRP A 45 -0.78 4.93 9.94
C TRP A 45 0.33 5.17 8.91
N CYS A 46 0.05 4.94 7.63
CA CYS A 46 1.04 5.10 6.55
C CYS A 46 1.42 6.57 6.30
N ARG A 47 0.51 7.49 6.61
CA ARG A 47 0.71 8.91 6.29
C ARG A 47 1.94 9.47 6.99
N ASP A 48 2.76 10.19 6.22
CA ASP A 48 3.95 10.90 6.70
C ASP A 48 5.07 10.00 7.22
N LYS A 49 4.96 8.68 7.03
CA LYS A 49 6.02 7.74 7.44
C LYS A 49 7.03 7.52 6.32
N PRO A 50 8.28 7.15 6.69
CA PRO A 50 9.26 6.76 5.68
C PRO A 50 8.74 5.63 4.80
N ALA A 51 8.92 5.76 3.48
CA ALA A 51 8.43 4.75 2.54
C ALA A 51 8.97 3.35 2.83
N PRO A 52 10.29 3.15 3.14
CA PRO A 52 10.77 1.81 3.47
C PRO A 52 10.07 1.16 4.66
N GLN A 53 9.72 1.94 5.68
CA GLN A 53 8.99 1.44 6.84
C GLN A 53 7.60 0.96 6.45
N VAL A 54 6.88 1.75 5.66
CA VAL A 54 5.54 1.40 5.18
C VAL A 54 5.59 0.18 4.28
N GLY A 55 6.55 0.14 3.34
CA GLY A 55 6.73 -0.98 2.42
C GLY A 55 7.02 -2.29 3.13
N THR A 56 7.90 -2.27 4.12
CA THR A 56 8.24 -3.45 4.93
C THR A 56 7.00 -3.97 5.66
N HIS A 57 6.24 -3.08 6.29
CA HIS A 57 5.01 -3.47 6.97
C HIS A 57 3.99 -4.08 6.02
N MET A 58 3.77 -3.46 4.87
CA MET A 58 2.85 -3.98 3.86
C MET A 58 3.27 -5.36 3.37
N LEU A 59 4.56 -5.56 3.08
CA LEU A 59 5.06 -6.86 2.62
C LEU A 59 4.90 -7.93 3.69
N ASP A 60 5.17 -7.61 4.95
CA ASP A 60 4.96 -8.55 6.06
C ASP A 60 3.50 -8.98 6.16
N VAL A 61 2.56 -8.05 6.03
CA VAL A 61 1.13 -8.35 6.02
C VAL A 61 0.76 -9.23 4.83
N LEU A 62 1.21 -8.86 3.63
CA LEU A 62 0.89 -9.59 2.40
C LEU A 62 1.51 -10.99 2.39
N ASP A 63 2.71 -11.16 2.91
CA ASP A 63 3.36 -12.46 3.03
C ASP A 63 2.62 -13.35 4.03
N GLY A 64 2.15 -12.79 5.14
CA GLY A 64 1.31 -13.51 6.09
C GLY A 64 0.00 -13.98 5.47
N MET A 65 -0.62 -13.13 4.65
CA MET A 65 -1.85 -13.48 3.92
C MET A 65 -1.60 -14.59 2.90
N ALA A 66 -0.44 -14.58 2.24
CA ALA A 66 -0.09 -15.57 1.22
C ALA A 66 0.04 -16.99 1.78
N ALA A 67 0.19 -17.14 3.10
CA ALA A 67 0.22 -18.46 3.75
C ALA A 67 -1.15 -19.14 3.76
N ASP A 68 -2.25 -18.39 3.61
CA ASP A 68 -3.61 -18.93 3.56
C ASP A 68 -4.49 -18.14 2.58
N PRO A 69 -4.20 -18.23 1.27
CA PRO A 69 -4.87 -17.40 0.27
C PRO A 69 -6.38 -17.66 0.16
N ASP A 70 -6.82 -18.87 0.39
CA ASP A 70 -8.25 -19.21 0.27
C ASP A 70 -9.10 -18.50 1.33
N ARG A 71 -8.55 -18.30 2.52
CA ARG A 71 -9.22 -17.51 3.57
C ARG A 71 -9.53 -16.10 3.11
N TRP A 72 -8.55 -15.46 2.48
CA TRP A 72 -8.69 -14.07 2.05
C TRP A 72 -9.56 -13.94 0.79
N ARG A 73 -9.46 -14.91 -0.13
CA ARG A 73 -10.36 -14.95 -1.29
C ARG A 73 -11.81 -15.09 -0.87
N ALA A 74 -12.08 -15.84 0.19
CA ALA A 74 -13.43 -15.98 0.74
C ALA A 74 -13.99 -14.67 1.30
N MET A 75 -13.13 -13.71 1.63
CA MET A 75 -13.51 -12.38 2.11
C MET A 75 -13.66 -11.33 0.99
N ASN A 76 -13.43 -11.69 -0.27
CA ASN A 76 -13.60 -10.75 -1.38
C ASN A 76 -15.02 -10.17 -1.37
N PRO A 77 -15.15 -8.82 -1.60
CA PRO A 77 -16.47 -8.21 -1.65
C PRO A 77 -17.34 -8.84 -2.75
N PRO A 78 -18.60 -9.17 -2.44
CA PRO A 78 -19.47 -9.87 -3.42
C PRO A 78 -19.86 -9.01 -4.61
N ASN A 79 -19.69 -7.68 -4.53
CA ASN A 79 -20.02 -6.77 -5.61
C ASN A 79 -18.94 -6.65 -6.68
N GLY A 80 -17.82 -7.35 -6.54
CA GLY A 80 -16.70 -7.30 -7.48
C GLY A 80 -15.81 -6.05 -7.38
N TRP A 81 -16.03 -5.19 -6.40
CA TRP A 81 -15.23 -3.99 -6.18
C TRP A 81 -14.02 -4.27 -5.29
N GLY A 82 -13.00 -4.82 -5.93
CA GLY A 82 -11.74 -5.17 -5.29
C GLY A 82 -11.64 -6.67 -5.02
N ASP A 83 -10.43 -7.18 -5.08
CA ASP A 83 -10.15 -8.58 -4.74
C ASP A 83 -8.76 -8.74 -4.15
N TYR A 84 -8.56 -9.86 -3.43
CA TYR A 84 -7.31 -10.19 -2.77
C TYR A 84 -6.16 -10.33 -3.77
N ASP A 85 -6.36 -11.07 -4.87
CA ASP A 85 -5.26 -11.41 -5.78
C ASP A 85 -4.76 -10.17 -6.55
N ARG A 86 -5.65 -9.42 -7.18
CA ARG A 86 -5.25 -8.27 -8.01
C ARG A 86 -4.92 -7.03 -7.21
N CYS A 87 -5.74 -6.72 -6.21
CA CYS A 87 -5.58 -5.48 -5.45
C CYS A 87 -4.50 -5.58 -4.38
N LEU A 88 -4.45 -6.69 -3.64
CA LEU A 88 -3.50 -6.84 -2.54
C LEU A 88 -2.21 -7.50 -2.99
N GLN A 89 -2.24 -8.74 -3.47
CA GLN A 89 -1.02 -9.42 -3.90
C GLN A 89 -0.44 -8.84 -5.21
N GLY A 90 -1.27 -8.20 -6.03
CA GLY A 90 -0.82 -7.51 -7.23
C GLY A 90 -0.40 -6.08 -6.96
N ARG A 91 -1.36 -5.16 -6.88
CA ARG A 91 -1.08 -3.71 -6.82
C ARG A 91 -0.40 -3.27 -5.53
N MET A 92 -0.94 -3.69 -4.39
CA MET A 92 -0.38 -3.28 -3.09
C MET A 92 1.02 -3.83 -2.90
N ARG A 93 1.27 -5.07 -3.29
CA ARG A 93 2.61 -5.66 -3.22
C ARG A 93 3.60 -4.89 -4.08
N ARG A 94 3.24 -4.56 -5.30
CA ARG A 94 4.10 -3.77 -6.20
C ARG A 94 4.45 -2.41 -5.60
N PHE A 95 3.46 -1.72 -5.06
CA PHE A 95 3.66 -0.45 -4.38
C PHE A 95 4.58 -0.61 -3.17
N ALA A 96 4.37 -1.65 -2.37
CA ALA A 96 5.19 -1.93 -1.18
C ALA A 96 6.65 -2.21 -1.55
N GLU A 97 6.89 -2.97 -2.61
CA GLU A 97 8.24 -3.26 -3.08
C GLU A 97 8.96 -1.98 -3.51
N GLU A 98 8.26 -1.08 -4.17
CA GLU A 98 8.83 0.22 -4.55
C GLU A 98 9.09 1.10 -3.33
N CYS A 99 8.21 1.07 -2.34
CA CYS A 99 8.41 1.78 -1.07
C CYS A 99 9.71 1.35 -0.38
N VAL A 100 10.00 0.05 -0.37
CA VAL A 100 11.21 -0.48 0.29
C VAL A 100 12.48 0.08 -0.34
N THR A 101 12.47 0.32 -1.65
CA THR A 101 13.64 0.85 -2.37
C THR A 101 13.74 2.37 -2.37
N ALA A 102 12.69 3.06 -1.97
CA ALA A 102 12.63 4.53 -1.95
C ALA A 102 13.18 5.07 -0.63
N GLU A 103 14.50 4.98 -0.41
CA GLU A 103 15.15 5.25 0.87
C GLU A 103 14.83 6.63 1.47
N SER A 104 14.70 7.65 0.64
CA SER A 104 14.38 9.01 1.08
C SER A 104 12.91 9.38 0.89
N GLY A 105 12.10 8.43 0.47
CA GLY A 105 10.67 8.67 0.21
C GLY A 105 9.84 8.73 1.48
N VAL A 106 8.79 9.52 1.44
CA VAL A 106 7.79 9.65 2.50
C VAL A 106 6.42 9.40 1.89
N ILE A 107 5.56 8.69 2.63
CA ILE A 107 4.23 8.38 2.13
C ILE A 107 3.28 9.56 2.32
N GLU A 108 2.63 9.97 1.24
CA GLU A 108 1.47 10.83 1.29
C GLU A 108 0.21 9.99 1.04
N ALA A 109 -0.86 10.34 1.72
CA ALA A 109 -2.11 9.60 1.62
C ALA A 109 -3.30 10.56 1.58
N TRP A 110 -4.23 10.28 0.69
CA TRP A 110 -5.55 10.89 0.60
C TRP A 110 -6.58 9.83 0.98
N LEU A 111 -7.30 10.10 2.05
CA LEU A 111 -8.21 9.11 2.63
C LEU A 111 -9.69 9.59 2.67
#